data_06c69366ec2b4d08eb29e8c1a0a40372
#
_entry.id   06c69366ec2b4d08eb29e8c1a0a40372
#
_cell.length_a   1.000
_cell.length_b   1.000
_cell.length_c   1.000
_cell.angle_alpha   90.00
_cell.angle_beta   90.00
_cell.angle_gamma   90.00
#
_symmetry.space_group_name_H-M   'P 1'
#
loop_
_entity.id
_entity.type
_entity.pdbx_description
1 polymer ?
#
loop_
_entity_poly.entity_id
_entity_poly.type
_entity_poly.pdbx_seq_one_letter_code
_entity_poly.pdbx_strand_id
1 'polypeptide(L)' 'MNILVTLDENYLEPLRTMLWSLHQAEPETPFTVWLIHSHMRPEALESIQQYCGRFGWGFCPCE' A
#
# COMPACT_ATOMS: atom_id res chain seq x y z
N MET A 1 -11.53 5.73 -3.77
CA MET A 1 -10.62 5.76 -4.94
C MET A 1 -9.68 4.56 -4.89
N ASN A 2 -9.43 3.97 -6.02
CA ASN A 2 -8.62 2.76 -6.11
C ASN A 2 -7.23 3.05 -6.62
N ILE A 3 -6.24 2.44 -6.02
CA ILE A 3 -4.84 2.55 -6.44
C ILE A 3 -4.35 1.15 -6.77
N LEU A 4 -3.80 0.96 -7.96
CA LEU A 4 -3.21 -0.30 -8.36
C LEU A 4 -1.70 -0.18 -8.36
N VAL A 5 -1.02 -1.05 -7.62
CA VAL A 5 0.44 -1.04 -7.51
C VAL A 5 0.97 -2.42 -7.84
N THR A 6 2.06 -2.45 -8.58
CA THR A 6 2.79 -3.68 -8.89
C THR A 6 4.22 -3.50 -8.42
N LEU A 7 4.69 -4.34 -7.50
CA LEU A 7 6.04 -4.20 -6.99
C LEU A 7 6.55 -5.48 -6.34
N ASP A 8 7.84 -5.47 -5.99
CA ASP A 8 8.46 -6.52 -5.18
C ASP A 8 8.97 -5.91 -3.87
N GLU A 9 9.64 -6.74 -3.05
CA GLU A 9 10.10 -6.30 -1.73
C GLU A 9 11.07 -5.12 -1.77
N ASN A 10 11.81 -4.96 -2.85
CA ASN A 10 12.81 -3.90 -2.97
C ASN A 10 12.18 -2.51 -3.04
N TYR A 11 10.89 -2.44 -3.28
CA TYR A 11 10.18 -1.17 -3.45
C TYR A 11 9.29 -0.81 -2.28
N LEU A 12 9.46 -1.48 -1.13
CA LEU A 12 8.64 -1.19 0.06
C LEU A 12 8.80 0.24 0.54
N GLU A 13 10.05 0.71 0.65
CA GLU A 13 10.30 2.07 1.12
C GLU A 13 9.74 3.13 0.17
N PRO A 14 9.99 3.03 -1.16
CA PRO A 14 9.34 3.95 -2.09
C PRO A 14 7.82 3.89 -2.05
N LEU A 15 7.25 2.70 -1.85
CA LEU A 15 5.81 2.55 -1.76
C LEU A 15 5.25 3.30 -0.54
N ARG A 16 5.88 3.14 0.61
CA ARG A 16 5.46 3.84 1.82
C ARG A 16 5.51 5.35 1.63
N THR A 17 6.56 5.85 1.00
CA THR A 17 6.70 7.27 0.72
C THR A 17 5.58 7.76 -0.19
N MET A 18 5.25 6.98 -1.22
CA MET A 18 4.18 7.33 -2.13
C MET A 18 2.83 7.38 -1.41
N LEU A 19 2.53 6.35 -0.61
CA LEU A 19 1.27 6.29 0.12
C LEU A 19 1.15 7.44 1.12
N TRP A 20 2.24 7.76 1.80
CA TRP A 20 2.27 8.89 2.73
C TRP A 20 1.98 10.21 2.01
N SER A 21 2.60 10.39 0.84
CA SER A 21 2.40 11.60 0.03
C SER A 21 0.95 11.73 -0.42
N LEU A 22 0.33 10.61 -0.82
CA LEU A 22 -1.08 10.61 -1.20
C LEU A 22 -1.97 11.00 -0.02
N HIS A 23 -1.65 10.50 1.17
CA HIS A 23 -2.41 10.84 2.35
C HIS A 23 -2.27 12.33 2.69
N GLN A 24 -1.08 12.90 2.51
CA GLN A 24 -0.87 14.33 2.75
C GLN A 24 -1.61 15.20 1.74
N ALA A 25 -1.66 14.76 0.48
CA ALA A 25 -2.34 15.50 -0.58
C ALA A 25 -3.85 15.41 -0.47
N GLU A 26 -4.35 14.24 -0.09
CA GLU A 26 -5.80 13.98 -0.04
C GLU A 26 -6.16 13.31 1.30
N PRO A 27 -6.05 14.02 2.42
CA PRO A 27 -6.21 13.41 3.74
C PRO A 27 -7.61 12.90 4.04
N GLU A 28 -8.61 13.39 3.33
CA GLU A 28 -9.99 12.97 3.55
C GLU A 28 -10.50 11.97 2.53
N THR A 29 -9.68 11.63 1.53
CA THR A 29 -10.08 10.69 0.49
C THR A 29 -9.78 9.27 0.93
N PRO A 30 -10.78 8.38 0.97
CA PRO A 30 -10.53 6.98 1.25
C PRO A 30 -9.96 6.29 0.01
N PHE A 31 -8.85 5.59 0.19
CA PHE A 31 -8.22 4.83 -0.90
C PHE A 31 -8.31 3.35 -0.61
N THR A 32 -8.39 2.55 -1.67
CA THR A 32 -8.21 1.11 -1.60
C THR A 32 -6.97 0.77 -2.41
N VAL A 33 -6.00 0.15 -1.76
CA VAL A 33 -4.73 -0.19 -2.41
C VAL A 33 -4.79 -1.63 -2.88
N TRP A 34 -4.69 -1.81 -4.19
CA TRP A 34 -4.65 -3.13 -4.82
C TRP A 34 -3.20 -3.42 -5.17
N LEU A 35 -2.62 -4.37 -4.47
CA LEU A 35 -1.21 -4.70 -4.64
C LEU A 35 -1.07 -6.01 -5.40
N ILE A 36 -0.44 -5.94 -6.58
CA ILE A 36 -0.09 -7.13 -7.34
C ILE A 36 1.37 -7.43 -7.01
N HIS A 37 1.63 -8.62 -6.51
CA HIS A 37 2.96 -8.99 -6.05
C HIS A 37 3.30 -10.41 -6.44
N SER A 38 4.60 -10.70 -6.45
CA SER A 38 5.11 -12.06 -6.57
C SER A 38 6.37 -12.11 -5.71
N HIS A 39 6.60 -13.26 -5.07
CA HIS A 39 7.80 -13.47 -4.27
C HIS A 39 7.96 -12.52 -3.08
N MET A 40 6.87 -11.98 -2.56
CA MET A 40 6.91 -11.16 -1.36
C MET A 40 6.65 -12.02 -0.12
N ARG A 41 7.41 -11.77 0.93
CA ARG A 41 7.22 -12.48 2.18
C ARG A 41 5.96 -11.98 2.90
N PRO A 42 5.30 -12.84 3.68
CA PRO A 42 4.11 -12.42 4.44
C PRO A 42 4.36 -11.22 5.35
N GLU A 43 5.56 -11.11 5.94
CA GLU A 43 5.88 -9.98 6.80
C GLU A 43 5.86 -8.66 6.04
N ALA A 44 6.30 -8.68 4.77
CA ALA A 44 6.29 -7.47 3.95
C ALA A 44 4.86 -7.04 3.65
N LEU A 45 4.00 -7.98 3.30
CA LEU A 45 2.59 -7.69 3.04
C LEU A 45 1.89 -7.16 4.29
N GLU A 46 2.17 -7.78 5.43
CA GLU A 46 1.58 -7.34 6.69
C GLU A 46 2.01 -5.92 7.04
N SER A 47 3.26 -5.57 6.77
CA SER A 47 3.77 -4.23 7.01
C SER A 47 3.00 -3.20 6.20
N ILE A 48 2.76 -3.49 4.92
CA ILE A 48 2.00 -2.59 4.05
C ILE A 48 0.56 -2.48 4.53
N GLN A 49 -0.04 -3.60 4.93
CA GLN A 49 -1.41 -3.62 5.41
C GLN A 49 -1.57 -2.75 6.66
N GLN A 50 -0.64 -2.85 7.59
CA GLN A 50 -0.66 -2.03 8.80
C GLN A 50 -0.50 -0.56 8.45
N TYR A 51 0.34 -0.25 7.49
CA TYR A 51 0.57 1.12 7.06
C TYR A 51 -0.70 1.72 6.46
N CYS A 52 -1.38 0.97 5.60
CA CYS A 52 -2.65 1.41 5.04
C CYS A 52 -3.72 1.55 6.12
N GLY A 53 -3.72 0.67 7.10
CA GLY A 53 -4.67 0.72 8.21
C GLY A 53 -4.55 1.98 9.04
N ARG A 54 -3.36 2.56 9.13
CA ARG A 54 -3.15 3.83 9.83
C ARG A 54 -3.96 4.96 9.22
N PHE A 55 -4.15 4.90 7.91
CA PHE A 55 -4.90 5.92 7.18
C PHE A 55 -6.38 5.56 7.03
N GLY A 56 -6.79 4.38 7.50
CA GLY A 56 -8.14 3.90 7.29
C GLY A 56 -8.40 3.42 5.87
N TRP A 57 -7.37 3.08 5.13
CA TRP A 57 -7.47 2.64 3.75
C TRP A 57 -7.68 1.13 3.67
N GLY A 58 -8.36 0.69 2.59
CA GLY A 58 -8.44 -0.72 2.29
C GLY A 58 -7.16 -1.23 1.65
N PHE A 59 -6.85 -2.50 1.85
CA PHE A 59 -5.68 -3.13 1.27
C PHE A 59 -6.05 -4.50 0.75
N CYS A 60 -5.82 -4.73 -0.55
CA CYS A 60 -6.15 -6.00 -1.21
C CYS A 60 -4.90 -6.54 -1.91
N PRO A 61 -4.17 -7.46 -1.27
CA PRO A 61 -3.04 -8.10 -1.92
C PRO A 61 -3.51 -9.12 -2.95
N CYS A 62 -2.89 -9.10 -4.12
CA CYS A 62 -3.18 -10.04 -5.21
C CYS A 62 -1.88 -10.66 -5.70
N GLU A 63 -1.90 -11.97 -5.87
CA GLU A 63 -0.72 -12.69 -6.34
C GLU A 63 -0.87 -13.12 -7.81
#